data_3e16c4551b241d84593783863a257dee
#
_entry.id   3e16c4551b241d84593783863a257dee
#
_cell.length_a   1.000
_cell.length_b   1.000
_cell.length_c   1.000
_cell.angle_alpha   90.00
_cell.angle_beta   90.00
_cell.angle_gamma   90.00
#
_symmetry.space_group_name_H-M   'P 1'
#
loop_
_entity.id
_entity.type
_entity.pdbx_description
1 polymer ?
#
loop_
_entity_poly.entity_id
_entity_poly.type
_entity_poly.pdbx_seq_one_letter_code
_entity_poly.pdbx_strand_id
1 'polypeptide(L)'
;ITADQRKTFTYYRRTYVRDNYRCIYCGRDMLSSLDDWLSLEIDHLLPTSKSGKDEENNRVTSCNVCNKLKSNFDPGNLPEDKDQQIEIMRKHVLEKRMAEQLRWLKALQQYDHFIKDGKLTEDSHLYRFGKTEPANLDAK
;
A
#
# COMPACT_ATOMS: atom_id res chain seq x y z
N ILE A 1 13.23 -21.91 -13.71
CA ILE A 1 13.42 -20.49 -13.46
C ILE A 1 14.22 -19.86 -14.60
N THR A 2 13.69 -18.82 -15.22
CA THR A 2 14.38 -18.07 -16.27
C THR A 2 15.50 -17.22 -15.69
N ALA A 3 16.41 -16.72 -16.57
CA ALA A 3 17.45 -15.80 -16.16
C ALA A 3 16.87 -14.51 -15.55
N ASP A 4 15.75 -14.02 -16.14
CA ASP A 4 15.08 -12.82 -15.64
C ASP A 4 14.45 -13.05 -14.27
N GLN A 5 13.84 -14.21 -14.05
CA GLN A 5 13.28 -14.56 -12.75
C GLN A 5 14.37 -14.67 -11.67
N ARG A 6 15.52 -15.23 -12.01
CA ARG A 6 16.67 -15.30 -11.09
C ARG A 6 17.20 -13.91 -10.76
N LYS A 7 17.32 -13.06 -11.76
CA LYS A 7 17.74 -11.68 -11.57
C LYS A 7 16.80 -10.94 -10.65
N THR A 8 15.51 -11.01 -10.92
CA THR A 8 14.46 -10.38 -10.11
C THR A 8 14.51 -10.87 -8.67
N PHE A 9 14.58 -12.19 -8.48
CA PHE A 9 14.66 -12.79 -7.15
C PHE A 9 15.89 -12.31 -6.39
N THR A 10 17.05 -12.26 -7.03
CA THR A 10 18.30 -11.85 -6.39
C THR A 10 18.29 -10.36 -6.03
N TYR A 11 17.92 -9.50 -6.98
CA TYR A 11 17.95 -8.06 -6.77
C TYR A 11 16.90 -7.60 -5.75
N TYR A 12 15.69 -8.08 -5.87
CA TYR A 12 14.60 -7.67 -4.98
C TYR A 12 14.79 -8.24 -3.59
N ARG A 13 15.32 -9.45 -3.50
CA ARG A 13 15.63 -10.05 -2.20
C ARG A 13 16.61 -9.21 -1.39
N ARG A 14 17.61 -8.60 -2.02
CA ARG A 14 18.55 -7.71 -1.32
C ARG A 14 17.83 -6.54 -0.69
N THR A 15 16.90 -5.95 -1.41
CA THR A 15 16.06 -4.86 -0.88
C THR A 15 15.22 -5.34 0.29
N TYR A 16 14.54 -6.46 0.16
CA TYR A 16 13.71 -7.01 1.23
C TYR A 16 14.54 -7.32 2.48
N VAL A 17 15.69 -7.96 2.32
CA VAL A 17 16.57 -8.30 3.44
C VAL A 17 17.08 -7.02 4.12
N ARG A 18 17.51 -6.03 3.34
CA ARG A 18 17.95 -4.74 3.88
C ARG A 18 16.86 -4.08 4.73
N ASP A 19 15.63 -4.16 4.29
CA ASP A 19 14.49 -3.54 4.96
C ASP A 19 13.82 -4.46 5.99
N ASN A 20 14.45 -5.61 6.30
CA ASN A 20 13.93 -6.61 7.24
C ASN A 20 12.54 -7.13 6.87
N TYR A 21 12.23 -7.20 5.59
CA TYR A 21 10.91 -7.61 5.08
C TYR A 21 9.78 -6.79 5.69
N ARG A 22 10.04 -5.53 6.02
CA ARG A 22 9.03 -4.61 6.51
C ARG A 22 8.71 -3.56 5.47
N CYS A 23 7.43 -3.19 5.37
CA CYS A 23 7.03 -2.06 4.55
C CYS A 23 7.70 -0.80 5.08
N ILE A 24 8.45 -0.13 4.22
CA ILE A 24 9.18 1.07 4.63
C ILE A 24 8.26 2.22 5.01
N TYR A 25 7.02 2.19 4.55
CA TYR A 25 6.05 3.26 4.79
C TYR A 25 5.21 3.03 6.05
N CYS A 26 4.58 1.86 6.18
CA CYS A 26 3.70 1.59 7.32
C CYS A 26 4.33 0.69 8.40
N GLY A 27 5.51 0.13 8.15
CA GLY A 27 6.20 -0.71 9.11
C GLY A 27 5.68 -2.13 9.23
N ARG A 28 4.69 -2.52 8.42
CA ARG A 28 4.10 -3.86 8.49
C ARG A 28 5.13 -4.94 8.23
N ASP A 29 5.09 -6.00 9.04
CA ASP A 29 5.93 -7.18 8.86
C ASP A 29 5.34 -8.05 7.74
N MET A 30 6.02 -8.08 6.60
CA MET A 30 5.54 -8.78 5.42
C MET A 30 5.75 -10.30 5.49
N LEU A 31 6.31 -10.80 6.56
CA LEU A 31 6.44 -12.24 6.83
C LEU A 31 5.42 -12.75 7.84
N SER A 32 4.54 -11.88 8.34
CA SER A 32 3.66 -12.21 9.47
C SER A 32 2.45 -13.05 9.08
N SER A 33 2.09 -13.10 7.79
CA SER A 33 0.97 -13.89 7.30
C SER A 33 1.15 -14.19 5.83
N LEU A 34 0.36 -15.12 5.30
CA LEU A 34 0.34 -15.40 3.86
C LEU A 34 -0.10 -14.16 3.08
N ASP A 35 -1.11 -13.45 3.56
CA ASP A 35 -1.62 -12.26 2.88
C ASP A 35 -0.57 -11.16 2.83
N ASP A 36 0.19 -10.98 3.91
CA ASP A 36 1.28 -10.02 3.93
C ASP A 36 2.38 -10.43 2.95
N TRP A 37 2.76 -11.69 2.94
CA TRP A 37 3.75 -12.21 2.00
C TRP A 37 3.32 -11.96 0.55
N LEU A 38 2.06 -12.22 0.22
CA LEU A 38 1.52 -12.03 -1.12
C LEU A 38 1.39 -10.54 -1.49
N SER A 39 1.35 -9.65 -0.51
CA SER A 39 1.29 -8.22 -0.77
C SER A 39 2.66 -7.52 -0.77
N LEU A 40 3.73 -8.30 -0.64
CA LEU A 40 5.10 -7.80 -0.67
C LEU A 40 5.46 -7.31 -2.08
N GLU A 41 5.91 -6.07 -2.19
CA GLU A 41 6.27 -5.45 -3.46
C GLU A 41 7.55 -4.62 -3.34
N ILE A 42 8.17 -4.35 -4.47
CA ILE A 42 9.22 -3.35 -4.59
C ILE A 42 8.58 -2.04 -5.05
N ASP A 43 8.88 -0.97 -4.34
CA ASP A 43 8.55 0.37 -4.76
C ASP A 43 9.83 1.14 -5.08
N HIS A 44 9.73 2.08 -6.00
CA HIS A 44 10.80 3.02 -6.30
C HIS A 44 10.50 4.34 -5.59
N LEU A 45 11.40 4.79 -4.72
CA LEU A 45 11.21 6.04 -3.98
C LEU A 45 10.87 7.19 -4.92
N LEU A 46 11.73 7.41 -5.92
CA LEU A 46 11.38 8.27 -7.03
C LEU A 46 10.78 7.39 -8.12
N PRO A 47 9.53 7.60 -8.51
CA PRO A 47 8.89 6.77 -9.53
C PRO A 47 9.66 6.75 -10.85
N THR A 48 9.73 5.58 -11.48
CA THR A 48 10.41 5.45 -12.78
C THR A 48 9.75 6.32 -13.85
N SER A 49 8.45 6.57 -13.73
CA SER A 49 7.72 7.50 -14.59
C SER A 49 8.14 8.96 -14.40
N LYS A 50 8.86 9.26 -13.31
CA LYS A 50 9.35 10.60 -12.96
C LYS A 50 10.87 10.65 -12.90
N SER A 51 11.56 9.95 -13.80
CA SER A 51 13.01 9.87 -13.91
C SER A 51 13.72 9.07 -12.83
N GLY A 52 12.98 8.34 -11.99
CA GLY A 52 13.57 7.41 -11.04
C GLY A 52 14.18 6.22 -11.77
N LYS A 53 15.27 5.68 -11.22
CA LYS A 53 15.97 4.54 -11.80
C LYS A 53 15.67 3.27 -11.03
N ASP A 54 15.69 2.14 -11.72
CA ASP A 54 15.60 0.83 -11.10
C ASP A 54 16.95 0.41 -10.57
N GLU A 55 17.35 1.05 -9.48
CA GLU A 55 18.62 0.83 -8.77
C GLU A 55 18.31 0.48 -7.32
N GLU A 56 19.19 -0.30 -6.70
CA GLU A 56 19.02 -0.71 -5.31
C GLU A 56 18.82 0.50 -4.38
N ASN A 57 19.53 1.60 -4.66
CA ASN A 57 19.41 2.82 -3.87
C ASN A 57 18.04 3.50 -4.00
N ASN A 58 17.29 3.20 -5.05
CA ASN A 58 15.95 3.76 -5.27
C ASN A 58 14.84 2.76 -4.98
N ARG A 59 15.18 1.51 -4.67
CA ARG A 59 14.20 0.48 -4.34
C ARG A 59 13.96 0.42 -2.84
N VAL A 60 12.71 0.24 -2.47
CA VAL A 60 12.32 0.00 -1.07
C VAL A 60 11.27 -1.08 -1.01
N THR A 61 11.22 -1.77 0.13
CA THR A 61 10.17 -2.75 0.41
C THR A 61 8.87 -2.03 0.73
N SER A 62 7.80 -2.47 0.12
CA SER A 62 6.47 -1.90 0.35
C SER A 62 5.42 -2.99 0.43
N CYS A 63 4.36 -2.74 1.15
CA CYS A 63 3.15 -3.51 0.99
C CYS A 63 2.36 -2.97 -0.20
N ASN A 64 1.51 -3.80 -0.77
CA ASN A 64 0.66 -3.47 -1.91
C ASN A 64 -0.18 -2.21 -1.66
N VAL A 65 -0.72 -2.08 -0.45
CA VAL A 65 -1.57 -0.94 -0.09
C VAL A 65 -0.79 0.37 -0.12
N CYS A 66 0.37 0.43 0.55
CA CYS A 66 1.18 1.64 0.57
C CYS A 66 1.69 2.00 -0.83
N ASN A 67 2.06 1.00 -1.63
CA ASN A 67 2.51 1.23 -2.99
C ASN A 67 1.40 1.86 -3.85
N LYS A 68 0.18 1.37 -3.73
CA LYS A 68 -0.97 1.96 -4.42
C LYS A 68 -1.26 3.38 -3.97
N LEU A 69 -1.21 3.63 -2.67
CA LEU A 69 -1.49 4.95 -2.12
C LEU A 69 -0.43 5.97 -2.52
N LYS A 70 0.82 5.53 -2.60
CA LYS A 70 1.90 6.40 -3.07
C LYS A 70 1.74 6.74 -4.54
N SER A 71 1.37 5.75 -5.36
CA SER A 71 1.21 5.93 -6.81
C SER A 71 2.46 6.59 -7.44
N ASN A 72 2.28 7.59 -8.28
CA ASN A 72 3.36 8.30 -8.98
C ASN A 72 3.76 9.58 -8.27
N PHE A 73 3.57 9.65 -6.95
CA PHE A 73 3.88 10.86 -6.21
C PHE A 73 5.34 11.27 -6.40
N ASP A 74 5.52 12.50 -6.83
CA ASP A 74 6.82 13.15 -6.98
C ASP A 74 6.79 14.44 -6.18
N PRO A 75 7.62 14.55 -5.12
CA PRO A 75 7.63 15.77 -4.29
C PRO A 75 8.32 16.97 -4.97
N GLY A 76 8.82 16.79 -6.19
CA GLY A 76 9.59 17.80 -6.90
C GLY A 76 11.08 17.68 -6.60
N ASN A 77 11.50 18.16 -5.44
CA ASN A 77 12.91 18.08 -5.04
C ASN A 77 13.08 17.10 -3.89
N LEU A 78 13.77 16.00 -4.15
CA LEU A 78 14.19 15.08 -3.09
C LEU A 78 15.58 15.46 -2.60
N PRO A 79 15.81 15.46 -1.28
CA PRO A 79 17.15 15.62 -0.74
C PRO A 79 18.03 14.43 -1.13
N GLU A 80 19.34 14.59 -1.05
CA GLU A 80 20.28 13.51 -1.36
C GLU A 80 20.28 12.41 -0.31
N ASP A 81 20.00 12.77 0.93
CA ASP A 81 19.99 11.81 2.04
C ASP A 81 18.84 10.84 1.92
N LYS A 82 19.15 9.54 1.93
CA LYS A 82 18.18 8.46 1.78
C LYS A 82 17.10 8.49 2.86
N ASP A 83 17.49 8.71 4.11
CA ASP A 83 16.56 8.71 5.22
C ASP A 83 15.57 9.87 5.11
N GLN A 84 16.04 11.02 4.65
CA GLN A 84 15.18 12.17 4.40
C GLN A 84 14.22 11.91 3.23
N GLN A 85 14.69 11.24 2.19
CA GLN A 85 13.82 10.83 1.06
C GLN A 85 12.70 9.92 1.55
N ILE A 86 13.04 8.94 2.37
CA ILE A 86 12.06 8.01 2.95
C ILE A 86 11.05 8.75 3.81
N GLU A 87 11.49 9.69 4.64
CA GLU A 87 10.62 10.49 5.49
C GLU A 87 9.59 11.27 4.67
N ILE A 88 10.01 11.91 3.59
CA ILE A 88 9.11 12.68 2.72
C ILE A 88 8.06 11.77 2.10
N MET A 89 8.49 10.63 1.56
CA MET A 89 7.58 9.68 0.92
C MET A 89 6.66 9.01 1.93
N ARG A 90 7.19 8.65 3.10
CA ARG A 90 6.40 8.06 4.19
C ARG A 90 5.29 9.00 4.64
N LYS A 91 5.62 10.27 4.84
CA LYS A 91 4.62 11.27 5.24
C LYS A 91 3.45 11.31 4.27
N HIS A 92 3.75 11.36 2.98
CA HIS A 92 2.72 11.37 1.94
C HIS A 92 1.84 10.11 2.01
N VAL A 93 2.47 8.93 2.09
CA VAL A 93 1.73 7.66 2.14
C VAL A 93 0.87 7.57 3.40
N LEU A 94 1.41 7.96 4.55
CA LEU A 94 0.68 7.88 5.82
C LEU A 94 -0.49 8.87 5.85
N GLU A 95 -0.37 10.03 5.23
CA GLU A 95 -1.49 10.97 5.06
C GLU A 95 -2.60 10.34 4.20
N LYS A 96 -2.22 9.66 3.12
CA LYS A 96 -3.18 8.94 2.27
C LYS A 96 -3.85 7.80 3.03
N ARG A 97 -3.09 7.04 3.83
CA ARG A 97 -3.66 5.97 4.66
C ARG A 97 -4.66 6.53 5.67
N MET A 98 -4.36 7.67 6.28
CA MET A 98 -5.25 8.32 7.22
C MET A 98 -6.57 8.69 6.54
N ALA A 99 -6.52 9.28 5.37
CA ALA A 99 -7.72 9.65 4.62
C ALA A 99 -8.58 8.42 4.29
N GLU A 100 -7.95 7.32 3.85
CA GLU A 100 -8.66 6.09 3.55
C GLU A 100 -9.23 5.43 4.81
N GLN A 101 -8.54 5.52 5.93
CA GLN A 101 -9.03 5.01 7.21
C GLN A 101 -10.30 5.74 7.65
N LEU A 102 -10.35 7.05 7.47
CA LEU A 102 -11.54 7.83 7.78
C LEU A 102 -12.72 7.44 6.88
N ARG A 103 -12.46 7.23 5.59
CA ARG A 103 -13.47 6.74 4.66
C ARG A 103 -14.00 5.36 5.07
N TRP A 104 -13.12 4.47 5.46
CA TRP A 104 -13.48 3.14 5.93
C TRP A 104 -14.35 3.21 7.18
N LEU A 105 -13.98 4.01 8.18
CA LEU A 105 -14.74 4.17 9.40
C LEU A 105 -16.15 4.72 9.10
N LYS A 106 -16.25 5.67 8.18
CA LYS A 106 -17.54 6.22 7.74
C LYS A 106 -18.39 5.15 7.06
N ALA A 107 -17.79 4.34 6.19
CA ALA A 107 -18.49 3.24 5.54
C ALA A 107 -19.00 2.22 6.55
N LEU A 108 -18.20 1.88 7.58
CA LEU A 108 -18.64 0.97 8.63
C LEU A 108 -19.87 1.51 9.37
N GLN A 109 -19.93 2.80 9.63
CA GLN A 109 -21.11 3.43 10.25
C GLN A 109 -22.34 3.28 9.36
N GLN A 110 -22.20 3.43 8.06
CA GLN A 110 -23.29 3.24 7.11
C GLN A 110 -23.76 1.79 7.06
N TYR A 111 -22.84 0.83 7.06
CA TYR A 111 -23.19 -0.59 7.12
C TYR A 111 -23.94 -0.94 8.40
N ASP A 112 -23.47 -0.45 9.53
CA ASP A 112 -24.10 -0.67 10.81
C ASP A 112 -25.56 -0.14 10.81
N HIS A 113 -25.75 1.04 10.24
CA HIS A 113 -27.08 1.61 10.06
C HIS A 113 -28.00 0.72 9.19
N PHE A 114 -27.49 0.24 8.07
CA PHE A 114 -28.25 -0.65 7.17
C PHE A 114 -28.63 -1.95 7.87
N ILE A 115 -27.73 -2.53 8.63
CA ILE A 115 -27.98 -3.78 9.39
C ILE A 115 -29.09 -3.54 10.41
N LYS A 116 -29.02 -2.48 11.19
CA LYS A 116 -30.00 -2.11 12.20
C LYS A 116 -31.39 -1.89 11.62
N ASP A 117 -31.45 -1.29 10.46
CA ASP A 117 -32.71 -1.00 9.77
C ASP A 117 -33.24 -2.20 8.99
N GLY A 118 -32.56 -3.32 9.00
CA GLY A 118 -32.96 -4.50 8.25
C GLY A 118 -32.76 -4.41 6.75
N LYS A 119 -32.02 -3.39 6.29
CA LYS A 119 -31.78 -3.17 4.86
C LYS A 119 -30.64 -3.99 4.30
N LEU A 120 -29.78 -4.51 5.17
CA LEU A 120 -28.64 -5.30 4.80
C LEU A 120 -28.60 -6.55 5.67
N THR A 121 -28.73 -7.71 5.04
CA THR A 121 -28.69 -9.02 5.72
C THR A 121 -27.54 -9.85 5.18
N GLU A 122 -27.23 -10.96 5.85
CA GLU A 122 -26.18 -11.88 5.40
C GLU A 122 -26.45 -12.44 3.99
N ASP A 123 -27.72 -12.57 3.62
CA ASP A 123 -28.10 -13.08 2.31
C ASP A 123 -28.13 -11.99 1.24
N SER A 124 -28.01 -10.73 1.62
CA SER A 124 -28.05 -9.65 0.66
C SER A 124 -26.75 -9.59 -0.14
N HIS A 125 -26.89 -9.12 -1.38
CA HIS A 125 -25.73 -8.91 -2.24
C HIS A 125 -24.72 -7.93 -1.62
N LEU A 126 -25.21 -6.84 -1.05
CA LEU A 126 -24.36 -5.84 -0.40
C LEU A 126 -23.58 -6.42 0.78
N TYR A 127 -24.20 -7.28 1.56
CA TYR A 127 -23.51 -7.89 2.69
C TYR A 127 -22.34 -8.76 2.21
N ARG A 128 -22.58 -9.63 1.22
CA ARG A 128 -21.55 -10.54 0.72
C ARG A 128 -20.38 -9.81 0.07
N PHE A 129 -20.65 -8.75 -0.65
CA PHE A 129 -19.65 -7.99 -1.40
C PHE A 129 -19.39 -6.61 -0.82
N GLY A 130 -19.89 -6.34 0.38
CA GLY A 130 -19.82 -5.04 1.00
C GLY A 130 -18.42 -4.49 1.19
N LYS A 131 -17.44 -5.37 1.34
CA LYS A 131 -16.04 -4.96 1.46
C LYS A 131 -15.51 -4.30 0.18
N THR A 132 -16.14 -4.57 -0.94
CA THR A 132 -15.74 -3.98 -2.22
C THR A 132 -16.56 -2.75 -2.59
N GLU A 133 -17.63 -2.48 -1.85
CA GLU A 133 -18.58 -1.39 -2.17
C GLU A 133 -18.69 -0.26 -1.14
N PRO A 134 -17.90 -0.21 -0.04
CA PRO A 134 -18.05 0.87 0.93
C PRO A 134 -17.90 2.27 0.32
N ALA A 135 -17.06 2.39 -0.69
CA ALA A 135 -16.84 3.65 -1.38
C ALA A 135 -18.08 4.16 -2.09
N ASN A 136 -18.93 3.26 -2.58
CA ASN A 136 -20.19 3.64 -3.24
C ASN A 136 -21.20 4.22 -2.25
N LEU A 137 -21.21 3.71 -1.03
CA LEU A 137 -22.05 4.25 0.04
C LEU A 137 -21.58 5.64 0.45
N ASP A 138 -20.27 5.86 0.42
CA ASP A 138 -19.65 7.13 0.76
C ASP A 138 -19.94 8.22 -0.26
N ALA A 139 -20.14 7.86 -1.50
CA ALA A 139 -20.37 8.81 -2.59
C ALA A 139 -21.75 9.52 -2.48
N LYS A 140 -22.59 9.07 -1.60
CA LYS A 140 -23.90 9.65 -1.35
C LYS A 140 -23.90 10.57 -0.17
#